data_11828fcc7a32e62a51e144a2e89eff86
#
_entry.id   11828fcc7a32e62a51e144a2e89eff86
#
_cell.length_a   1.000
_cell.length_b   1.000
_cell.length_c   1.000
_cell.angle_alpha   90.00
_cell.angle_beta   90.00
_cell.angle_gamma   90.00
#
_symmetry.space_group_name_H-M   'P 1'
#
loop_
_entity.id
_entity.type
_entity.pdbx_description
1 polymer ?
#
loop_
_entity_poly.entity_id
_entity_poly.type
_entity_poly.pdbx_seq_one_letter_code
_entity_poly.pdbx_strand_id
1 'polypeptide(L)'
;MQDSTSMPEQPKFSVEDARRLFDATPFVGWWGLTVEDLGDGWATVGLPFRDHLTRPGGILHGPSYEVVADVAMWLAIMTRTGEEQMAVTIEMKTSFLRGATSDITCRAEVVKLGRRIVFGTAETFDAKHQLVAQSSLTYVRA
;
A
#
# COMPACT_ATOMS: atom_id res chain seq x y z
N MET A 1 10.99 6.69 35.23
CA MET A 1 11.60 7.17 34.00
C MET A 1 11.24 6.32 32.80
N GLN A 2 10.84 6.93 31.75
CA GLN A 2 10.47 6.21 30.55
C GLN A 2 11.70 5.67 29.84
N ASP A 3 11.65 4.42 29.47
CA ASP A 3 12.74 3.83 28.71
C ASP A 3 12.66 4.28 27.25
N SER A 4 13.60 5.10 26.82
CA SER A 4 13.65 5.61 25.45
C SER A 4 14.24 4.59 24.47
N THR A 5 14.70 3.44 24.97
CA THR A 5 15.35 2.42 24.12
C THR A 5 14.43 1.22 23.88
N SER A 6 13.13 1.37 24.19
CA SER A 6 12.21 0.25 23.97
C SER A 6 12.19 -0.17 22.51
N MET A 7 12.13 -1.47 22.27
CA MET A 7 12.05 -2.02 20.93
C MET A 7 10.76 -1.59 20.25
N PRO A 8 10.78 -1.37 18.92
CA PRO A 8 9.55 -1.17 18.17
C PRO A 8 8.61 -2.34 18.39
N GLU A 9 7.32 -2.07 18.44
CA GLU A 9 6.36 -3.15 18.53
C GLU A 9 6.44 -4.04 17.30
N GLN A 10 6.27 -5.33 17.51
CA GLN A 10 6.16 -6.27 16.41
C GLN A 10 4.83 -6.02 15.70
N PRO A 11 4.81 -6.08 14.37
CA PRO A 11 3.56 -5.95 13.65
C PRO A 11 2.62 -7.10 14.01
N LYS A 12 1.33 -6.78 14.13
CA LYS A 12 0.28 -7.75 14.45
C LYS A 12 -0.13 -8.57 13.23
N PHE A 13 0.48 -8.33 12.10
CA PHE A 13 0.16 -8.94 10.83
C PHE A 13 1.50 -9.14 10.11
N SER A 14 1.80 -10.36 9.71
CA SER A 14 3.10 -10.71 9.16
C SER A 14 3.10 -10.69 7.62
N VAL A 15 4.28 -10.78 7.02
CA VAL A 15 4.41 -10.93 5.57
C VAL A 15 3.68 -12.20 5.11
N GLU A 16 3.78 -13.28 5.86
CA GLU A 16 3.09 -14.53 5.53
C GLU A 16 1.57 -14.36 5.59
N ASP A 17 1.07 -13.64 6.60
CA ASP A 17 -0.35 -13.33 6.70
C ASP A 17 -0.81 -12.53 5.47
N ALA A 18 -0.02 -11.52 5.08
CA ALA A 18 -0.33 -10.69 3.93
C ALA A 18 -0.34 -11.50 2.63
N ARG A 19 0.61 -12.41 2.47
CA ARG A 19 0.66 -13.26 1.29
C ARG A 19 -0.53 -14.21 1.20
N ARG A 20 -0.95 -14.77 2.34
CA ARG A 20 -2.16 -15.60 2.36
C ARG A 20 -3.40 -14.78 1.99
N LEU A 21 -3.49 -13.56 2.51
CA LEU A 21 -4.59 -12.67 2.18
C LEU A 21 -4.60 -12.34 0.68
N PHE A 22 -3.45 -12.05 0.10
CA PHE A 22 -3.33 -11.76 -1.32
C PHE A 22 -3.79 -12.96 -2.17
N ASP A 23 -3.38 -14.17 -1.79
CA ASP A 23 -3.77 -15.38 -2.51
C ASP A 23 -5.28 -15.61 -2.45
N ALA A 24 -5.93 -15.17 -1.39
CA ALA A 24 -7.37 -15.35 -1.19
C ALA A 24 -8.21 -14.19 -1.73
N THR A 25 -7.58 -13.12 -2.23
CA THR A 25 -8.29 -11.91 -2.66
C THR A 25 -8.27 -11.80 -4.19
N PRO A 26 -9.42 -12.05 -4.86
CA PRO A 26 -9.45 -12.16 -6.32
C PRO A 26 -8.87 -10.95 -7.08
N PHE A 27 -9.21 -9.72 -6.69
CA PHE A 27 -8.74 -8.56 -7.46
C PHE A 27 -7.22 -8.39 -7.35
N VAL A 28 -6.62 -8.80 -6.24
CA VAL A 28 -5.17 -8.71 -6.05
C VAL A 28 -4.45 -9.57 -7.09
N GLY A 29 -4.94 -10.79 -7.29
CA GLY A 29 -4.39 -11.68 -8.31
C GLY A 29 -4.61 -11.15 -9.73
N TRP A 30 -5.76 -10.55 -9.98
CA TRP A 30 -6.05 -9.96 -11.29
C TRP A 30 -5.05 -8.87 -11.65
N TRP A 31 -4.73 -7.99 -10.69
CA TRP A 31 -3.73 -6.94 -10.88
C TRP A 31 -2.30 -7.49 -10.88
N GLY A 32 -2.06 -8.61 -10.22
CA GLY A 32 -0.73 -9.19 -10.04
C GLY A 32 0.08 -8.51 -8.95
N LEU A 33 -0.59 -7.97 -7.93
CA LEU A 33 0.08 -7.29 -6.81
C LEU A 33 0.90 -8.27 -5.98
N THR A 34 2.04 -7.81 -5.47
CA THR A 34 2.93 -8.62 -4.64
C THR A 34 3.21 -7.91 -3.31
N VAL A 35 3.35 -8.68 -2.24
CA VAL A 35 3.82 -8.17 -0.96
C VAL A 35 5.33 -8.13 -0.99
N GLU A 36 5.91 -6.94 -0.88
CA GLU A 36 7.36 -6.79 -0.85
C GLU A 36 7.88 -6.85 0.58
N ASP A 37 7.31 -6.04 1.46
CA ASP A 37 7.73 -5.98 2.86
C ASP A 37 6.68 -5.26 3.69
N LEU A 38 6.78 -5.37 5.01
CA LEU A 38 5.94 -4.61 5.94
C LEU A 38 6.58 -4.56 7.31
N GLY A 39 6.09 -3.62 8.11
CA GLY A 39 6.52 -3.45 9.49
C GLY A 39 5.46 -2.68 10.26
N ASP A 40 5.80 -2.22 11.45
CA ASP A 40 4.83 -1.51 12.28
C ASP A 40 4.37 -0.20 11.63
N GLY A 41 3.14 -0.18 11.17
CA GLY A 41 2.51 1.00 10.58
C GLY A 41 2.88 1.28 9.14
N TRP A 42 3.53 0.36 8.45
CA TRP A 42 3.88 0.56 7.05
C TRP A 42 3.87 -0.75 6.27
N ALA A 43 3.73 -0.64 4.96
CA ALA A 43 3.80 -1.79 4.06
C ALA A 43 4.26 -1.34 2.67
N THR A 44 4.94 -2.23 1.97
CA THR A 44 5.36 -2.02 0.59
C THR A 44 4.76 -3.10 -0.29
N VAL A 45 4.08 -2.65 -1.35
CA VAL A 45 3.40 -3.51 -2.32
C VAL A 45 3.96 -3.22 -3.70
N GLY A 46 4.20 -4.27 -4.48
CA GLY A 46 4.67 -4.15 -5.84
C GLY A 46 3.59 -4.43 -6.87
N LEU A 47 3.72 -3.79 -8.03
CA LEU A 47 2.89 -4.07 -9.20
C LEU A 47 3.82 -4.26 -10.40
N PRO A 48 3.97 -5.50 -10.91
CA PRO A 48 4.76 -5.75 -12.11
C PRO A 48 4.16 -5.02 -13.31
N PHE A 49 5.04 -4.48 -14.14
CA PHE A 49 4.62 -3.84 -15.38
C PHE A 49 4.06 -4.89 -16.35
N ARG A 50 2.91 -4.60 -16.94
CA ARG A 50 2.29 -5.46 -17.94
C ARG A 50 1.65 -4.60 -19.01
N ASP A 51 1.70 -5.07 -20.26
CA ASP A 51 1.19 -4.30 -21.39
C ASP A 51 -0.30 -3.95 -21.24
N HIS A 52 -1.10 -4.85 -20.67
CA HIS A 52 -2.54 -4.59 -20.52
C HIS A 52 -2.87 -3.53 -19.47
N LEU A 53 -1.87 -3.06 -18.72
CA LEU A 53 -2.04 -1.96 -17.76
C LEU A 53 -1.59 -0.63 -18.35
N THR A 54 -1.19 -0.59 -19.61
CA THR A 54 -0.69 0.63 -20.22
C THR A 54 -1.80 1.43 -20.90
N ARG A 55 -1.57 2.72 -20.97
CA ARG A 55 -2.36 3.64 -21.78
C ARG A 55 -1.55 4.04 -23.01
N PRO A 56 -2.15 4.79 -24.00
CA PRO A 56 -1.37 5.32 -25.11
C PRO A 56 -0.10 6.02 -24.64
N GLY A 57 0.99 5.73 -25.31
CA GLY A 57 2.32 6.21 -24.92
C GLY A 57 3.14 5.16 -24.17
N GLY A 58 2.59 3.97 -23.91
CA GLY A 58 3.33 2.88 -23.29
C GLY A 58 3.60 3.04 -21.81
N ILE A 59 2.95 3.96 -21.13
CA ILE A 59 3.09 4.17 -19.69
C ILE A 59 1.92 3.52 -18.95
N LEU A 60 2.12 3.20 -17.69
CA LEU A 60 1.05 2.67 -16.85
C LEU A 60 -0.11 3.65 -16.76
N HIS A 61 -1.34 3.14 -16.82
CA HIS A 61 -2.52 3.99 -16.67
C HIS A 61 -2.71 4.40 -15.20
N GLY A 62 -3.43 5.50 -14.98
CA GLY A 62 -3.59 6.09 -13.64
C GLY A 62 -4.06 5.13 -12.56
N PRO A 63 -5.09 4.30 -12.81
CA PRO A 63 -5.56 3.35 -11.78
C PRO A 63 -4.49 2.41 -11.23
N SER A 64 -3.42 2.13 -11.97
CA SER A 64 -2.31 1.29 -11.46
C SER A 64 -1.65 1.91 -10.23
N TYR A 65 -1.47 3.24 -10.23
CA TYR A 65 -0.87 3.93 -9.09
C TYR A 65 -1.82 3.93 -7.89
N GLU A 66 -3.11 3.96 -8.16
CA GLU A 66 -4.12 4.02 -7.10
C GLU A 66 -4.31 2.67 -6.43
N VAL A 67 -4.34 1.58 -7.20
CA VAL A 67 -4.54 0.26 -6.60
C VAL A 67 -3.34 -0.14 -5.74
N VAL A 68 -2.11 0.17 -6.17
CA VAL A 68 -0.94 -0.19 -5.38
C VAL A 68 -0.90 0.59 -4.07
N ALA A 69 -1.28 1.86 -4.10
CA ALA A 69 -1.33 2.70 -2.90
C ALA A 69 -2.44 2.25 -1.95
N ASP A 70 -3.61 1.93 -2.50
CA ASP A 70 -4.75 1.52 -1.70
C ASP A 70 -4.47 0.21 -0.98
N VAL A 71 -3.93 -0.77 -1.68
CA VAL A 71 -3.63 -2.07 -1.08
C VAL A 71 -2.47 -1.98 -0.10
N ALA A 72 -1.45 -1.17 -0.40
CA ALA A 72 -0.35 -0.96 0.55
C ALA A 72 -0.85 -0.34 1.86
N MET A 73 -1.78 0.62 1.78
CA MET A 73 -2.37 1.22 2.99
C MET A 73 -3.20 0.21 3.77
N TRP A 74 -3.97 -0.62 3.07
CA TRP A 74 -4.76 -1.67 3.70
C TRP A 74 -3.87 -2.59 4.54
N LEU A 75 -2.74 -3.03 3.97
CA LEU A 75 -1.77 -3.84 4.72
C LEU A 75 -1.14 -3.06 5.87
N ALA A 76 -0.76 -1.81 5.64
CA ALA A 76 -0.14 -0.97 6.68
C ALA A 76 -1.05 -0.84 7.90
N ILE A 77 -2.35 -0.67 7.68
CA ILE A 77 -3.33 -0.62 8.77
C ILE A 77 -3.36 -1.94 9.55
N MET A 78 -3.39 -3.07 8.84
CA MET A 78 -3.45 -4.38 9.48
C MET A 78 -2.21 -4.70 10.29
N THR A 79 -1.05 -4.11 9.97
CA THR A 79 0.15 -4.30 10.81
C THR A 79 -0.10 -3.80 12.23
N ARG A 80 -1.01 -2.86 12.41
CA ARG A 80 -1.34 -2.30 13.73
C ARG A 80 -2.61 -2.86 14.34
N THR A 81 -3.58 -3.23 13.53
CA THR A 81 -4.88 -3.68 14.02
C THR A 81 -5.01 -5.20 14.07
N GLY A 82 -4.06 -5.93 13.49
CA GLY A 82 -4.23 -7.34 13.23
C GLY A 82 -5.02 -7.53 11.94
N GLU A 83 -5.51 -8.74 11.68
CA GLU A 83 -6.18 -9.04 10.43
C GLU A 83 -7.60 -8.44 10.39
N GLU A 84 -7.70 -7.12 10.41
CA GLU A 84 -8.95 -6.39 10.34
C GLU A 84 -9.25 -6.05 8.89
N GLN A 85 -9.72 -7.05 8.14
CA GLN A 85 -9.89 -6.96 6.69
C GLN A 85 -11.00 -6.02 6.24
N MET A 86 -11.92 -5.68 7.12
CA MET A 86 -13.14 -4.95 6.74
C MET A 86 -13.01 -3.43 6.78
N ALA A 87 -11.83 -2.92 7.09
CA ALA A 87 -11.58 -1.49 6.94
C ALA A 87 -11.67 -1.13 5.45
N VAL A 88 -12.35 -0.03 5.13
CA VAL A 88 -12.56 0.36 3.73
C VAL A 88 -12.10 1.79 3.50
N THR A 89 -11.63 2.04 2.28
CA THR A 89 -11.21 3.37 1.84
C THR A 89 -12.43 4.27 1.69
N ILE A 90 -12.39 5.44 2.30
CA ILE A 90 -13.47 6.44 2.11
C ILE A 90 -12.99 7.65 1.34
N GLU A 91 -11.69 7.86 1.21
CA GLU A 91 -11.16 8.94 0.40
C GLU A 91 -9.73 8.62 0.00
N MET A 92 -9.39 8.92 -1.24
CA MET A 92 -8.02 8.82 -1.71
C MET A 92 -7.75 9.96 -2.68
N LYS A 93 -6.62 10.64 -2.48
CA LYS A 93 -6.12 11.63 -3.42
C LYS A 93 -4.76 11.17 -3.90
N THR A 94 -4.57 11.13 -5.21
CA THR A 94 -3.30 10.76 -5.82
C THR A 94 -2.80 11.87 -6.72
N SER A 95 -1.54 12.26 -6.52
CA SER A 95 -0.84 13.14 -7.43
C SER A 95 0.02 12.27 -8.34
N PHE A 96 -0.21 12.36 -9.64
CA PHE A 96 0.52 11.61 -10.66
C PHE A 96 1.67 12.47 -11.14
N LEU A 97 2.89 12.08 -10.81
CA LEU A 97 4.06 12.95 -10.95
C LEU A 97 4.93 12.58 -12.14
N ARG A 98 4.91 11.31 -12.58
CA ARG A 98 5.74 10.81 -13.68
C ARG A 98 5.11 9.55 -14.26
N GLY A 99 5.14 9.42 -15.58
CA GLY A 99 4.71 8.18 -16.24
C GLY A 99 5.70 7.05 -15.97
N ALA A 100 5.20 5.89 -15.60
CA ALA A 100 6.06 4.74 -15.35
C ALA A 100 6.03 3.78 -16.52
N THR A 101 7.20 3.28 -16.89
CA THR A 101 7.38 2.29 -17.96
C THR A 101 8.02 1.02 -17.43
N SER A 102 7.98 0.82 -16.12
CA SER A 102 8.59 -0.31 -15.43
C SER A 102 7.67 -0.77 -14.30
N ASP A 103 8.08 -1.83 -13.60
CA ASP A 103 7.46 -2.22 -12.35
C ASP A 103 7.44 -1.02 -11.39
N ILE A 104 6.40 -0.94 -10.58
CA ILE A 104 6.29 0.10 -9.54
C ILE A 104 6.14 -0.56 -8.18
N THR A 105 6.62 0.15 -7.16
CA THR A 105 6.45 -0.26 -5.76
C THR A 105 5.93 0.93 -4.96
N CYS A 106 5.01 0.65 -4.06
CA CYS A 106 4.42 1.68 -3.22
C CYS A 106 4.66 1.35 -1.76
N ARG A 107 5.16 2.34 -1.02
CA ARG A 107 5.27 2.26 0.43
C ARG A 107 4.21 3.16 1.05
N ALA A 108 3.33 2.57 1.83
CA ALA A 108 2.30 3.28 2.58
C ALA A 108 2.65 3.31 4.06
N GLU A 109 2.32 4.41 4.72
CA GLU A 109 2.54 4.59 6.14
C GLU A 109 1.29 5.13 6.81
N VAL A 110 0.92 4.55 7.95
CA VAL A 110 -0.16 5.07 8.77
C VAL A 110 0.36 6.31 9.49
N VAL A 111 -0.31 7.43 9.28
CA VAL A 111 0.02 8.69 9.95
C VAL A 111 -0.74 8.79 11.27
N LYS A 112 -2.02 8.43 11.25
CA LYS A 112 -2.84 8.43 12.46
C LYS A 112 -3.81 7.26 12.43
N LEU A 113 -3.73 6.43 13.46
CA LEU A 113 -4.66 5.33 13.69
C LEU A 113 -5.69 5.79 14.71
N GLY A 114 -6.84 6.24 14.23
CA GLY A 114 -7.95 6.61 15.10
C GLY A 114 -8.79 5.40 15.45
N ARG A 115 -9.76 5.61 16.35
CA ARG A 115 -10.68 4.54 16.76
C ARG A 115 -11.52 4.05 15.57
N ARG A 116 -11.95 4.97 14.71
CA ARG A 116 -12.75 4.64 13.53
C ARG A 116 -12.09 5.09 12.23
N ILE A 117 -11.41 6.22 12.25
CA ILE A 117 -10.82 6.81 11.06
C ILE A 117 -9.31 6.63 11.11
N VAL A 118 -8.76 6.15 10.01
CA VAL A 118 -7.32 6.00 9.84
C VAL A 118 -6.88 6.86 8.67
N PHE A 119 -5.83 7.64 8.88
CA PHE A 119 -5.25 8.46 7.83
C PHE A 119 -3.80 8.05 7.59
N GLY A 120 -3.42 7.97 6.32
CA GLY A 120 -2.05 7.65 5.95
C GLY A 120 -1.65 8.25 4.62
N THR A 121 -0.38 8.08 4.30
CA THR A 121 0.21 8.56 3.04
C THR A 121 0.98 7.43 2.37
N ALA A 122 1.15 7.54 1.05
CA ALA A 122 1.84 6.52 0.28
C ALA A 122 2.67 7.18 -0.81
N GLU A 123 3.84 6.62 -1.07
CA GLU A 123 4.72 7.06 -2.15
C GLU A 123 5.01 5.89 -3.06
N THR A 124 4.89 6.13 -4.36
CA THR A 124 5.08 5.10 -5.38
C THR A 124 6.30 5.43 -6.21
N PHE A 125 7.15 4.42 -6.41
CA PHE A 125 8.43 4.55 -7.11
C PHE A 125 8.49 3.59 -8.29
N ASP A 126 9.23 4.00 -9.34
CA ASP A 126 9.52 3.10 -10.46
C ASP A 126 10.77 2.23 -10.17
N ALA A 127 11.18 1.43 -11.13
CA ALA A 127 12.33 0.54 -10.98
C ALA A 127 13.65 1.27 -10.80
N LYS A 128 13.73 2.54 -11.18
CA LYS A 128 14.90 3.40 -10.96
C LYS A 128 14.78 4.19 -9.66
N HIS A 129 13.80 3.86 -8.84
CA HIS A 129 13.54 4.52 -7.58
C HIS A 129 13.22 6.02 -7.73
N GLN A 130 12.58 6.38 -8.83
CA GLN A 130 12.07 7.73 -9.05
C GLN A 130 10.64 7.80 -8.52
N LEU A 131 10.30 8.88 -7.84
CA LEU A 131 8.94 9.09 -7.34
C LEU A 131 7.98 9.33 -8.50
N VAL A 132 7.02 8.42 -8.68
CA VAL A 132 6.06 8.51 -9.79
C VAL A 132 4.67 8.95 -9.35
N ALA A 133 4.32 8.73 -8.09
CA ALA A 133 3.04 9.18 -7.54
C ALA A 133 3.12 9.32 -6.02
N GLN A 134 2.24 10.17 -5.49
CA GLN A 134 2.08 10.33 -4.05
C GLN A 134 0.59 10.35 -3.75
N SER A 135 0.19 9.66 -2.68
CA SER A 135 -1.22 9.54 -2.31
C SER A 135 -1.43 9.83 -0.84
N SER A 136 -2.62 10.38 -0.53
CA SER A 136 -3.11 10.40 0.84
C SER A 136 -4.41 9.62 0.86
N LEU A 137 -4.63 8.85 1.93
CA LEU A 137 -5.75 7.93 2.03
C LEU A 137 -6.39 8.02 3.40
N THR A 138 -7.71 7.97 3.41
CA THR A 138 -8.48 7.87 4.65
C THR A 138 -9.31 6.59 4.59
N TYR A 139 -9.22 5.80 5.65
CA TYR A 139 -9.99 4.57 5.81
C TYR A 139 -10.94 4.70 6.99
N VAL A 140 -12.04 3.99 6.93
CA VAL A 140 -12.92 3.79 8.09
C VAL A 140 -12.82 2.33 8.53
N ARG A 141 -12.64 2.13 9.83
CA ARG A 141 -12.58 0.78 10.42
C ARG A 141 -13.98 0.23 10.57
N ALA A 142 -14.05 -1.09 10.55
CA ALA A 142 -15.31 -1.79 10.75
C ALA A 142 -15.81 -1.66 12.18
#